data_2d425142064730952e0c68061490d5a4
#
_entry.id   2d425142064730952e0c68061490d5a4
#
_cell.length_a   1.000
_cell.length_b   1.000
_cell.length_c   1.000
_cell.angle_alpha   90.00
_cell.angle_beta   90.00
_cell.angle_gamma   90.00
#
_symmetry.space_group_name_H-M   'P 1'
#
loop_
_entity.id
_entity.type
_entity.pdbx_description
1 polymer ?
#
loop_
_entity_poly.entity_id
_entity_poly.type
_entity_poly.pdbx_seq_one_letter_code
_entity_poly.pdbx_strand_id
1 'polypeptide(L)'
;LSASSPDELAFVAAAEHFGYEFCARRDNEGELEVRDKRLGVVHVIKVHAVFAYESSRKRMSVLVELPPALLADVGGGAAVRLYTKGQDSIVLQLLRGANEVSVQAASSKLSTRLGEWAEIALRTMVFAKRELPPDVFDAWYVKYDKAERDPAQLMKHRRGEPNDIEKLQVELEAELTLQGATAIEDKLQDGVPEILADLRKAQIKLWMLTGDKVGTAKNIAMACNILPTNADVLELTTETYPVLGDVSAIKMGEVQKTVHHAMDDALPAEAQAG
;
A
#
# COMPACT_ATOMS: atom_id res chain seq x y z
N LEU A 1 -2.52 7.82 20.75
CA LEU A 1 -1.81 7.59 19.48
C LEU A 1 -2.64 8.18 18.35
N SER A 2 -2.08 9.06 17.54
CA SER A 2 -2.66 9.49 16.28
C SER A 2 -1.75 8.97 15.15
N ALA A 3 -2.33 8.48 14.08
CA ALA A 3 -1.62 7.98 12.91
C ALA A 3 -2.19 8.62 11.65
N SER A 4 -1.44 8.59 10.56
CA SER A 4 -1.85 9.15 9.27
C SER A 4 -2.99 8.37 8.62
N SER A 5 -3.17 7.11 9.00
CA SER A 5 -4.28 6.26 8.55
C SER A 5 -4.64 5.21 9.61
N PRO A 6 -5.84 4.59 9.54
CA PRO A 6 -6.21 3.46 10.39
C PRO A 6 -5.25 2.27 10.28
N ASP A 7 -4.73 1.99 9.09
CA ASP A 7 -3.77 0.90 8.87
C ASP A 7 -2.46 1.16 9.62
N GLU A 8 -1.95 2.40 9.61
CA GLU A 8 -0.74 2.78 10.36
C GLU A 8 -0.96 2.60 11.87
N LEU A 9 -2.14 2.94 12.38
CA LEU A 9 -2.48 2.73 13.77
C LEU A 9 -2.51 1.24 14.10
N ALA A 10 -3.08 0.41 13.24
CA ALA A 10 -3.13 -1.04 13.40
C ALA A 10 -1.71 -1.66 13.44
N PHE A 11 -0.78 -1.20 12.60
CA PHE A 11 0.61 -1.66 12.62
C PHE A 11 1.32 -1.29 13.94
N VAL A 12 1.13 -0.07 14.42
CA VAL A 12 1.73 0.35 15.69
C VAL A 12 1.15 -0.43 16.87
N ALA A 13 -0.17 -0.65 16.89
CA ALA A 13 -0.83 -1.46 17.91
C ALA A 13 -0.38 -2.93 17.88
N ALA A 14 -0.20 -3.50 16.68
CA ALA A 14 0.33 -4.86 16.51
C ALA A 14 1.78 -4.96 17.03
N ALA A 15 2.63 -3.99 16.68
CA ALA A 15 4.01 -3.96 17.20
C ALA A 15 4.05 -3.89 18.73
N GLU A 16 3.18 -3.08 19.33
CA GLU A 16 3.04 -2.98 20.78
C GLU A 16 2.59 -4.30 21.40
N HIS A 17 1.63 -4.99 20.78
CA HIS A 17 1.17 -6.30 21.21
C HIS A 17 2.31 -7.33 21.22
N PHE A 18 3.20 -7.26 20.22
CA PHE A 18 4.39 -8.13 20.15
C PHE A 18 5.57 -7.64 21.01
N GLY A 19 5.39 -6.59 21.80
CA GLY A 19 6.36 -6.13 22.78
C GLY A 19 7.19 -4.92 22.37
N TYR A 20 6.91 -4.30 21.22
CA TYR A 20 7.61 -3.09 20.76
C TYR A 20 6.67 -1.90 20.74
N GLU A 21 6.79 -1.04 21.74
CA GLU A 21 5.97 0.16 21.88
C GLU A 21 6.63 1.38 21.24
N PHE A 22 5.94 2.02 20.31
CA PHE A 22 6.36 3.31 19.77
C PHE A 22 6.14 4.41 20.83
N CYS A 23 7.22 4.99 21.33
CA CYS A 23 7.16 5.99 22.40
C CYS A 23 7.11 7.42 21.87
N ALA A 24 8.02 7.77 20.97
CA ALA A 24 8.15 9.14 20.48
C ALA A 24 8.83 9.20 19.11
N ARG A 25 8.57 10.31 18.41
CA ARG A 25 9.31 10.72 17.23
C ARG A 25 9.87 12.12 17.48
N ARG A 26 11.18 12.26 17.33
CA ARG A 26 11.90 13.51 17.47
C ARG A 26 12.30 14.02 16.08
N ASP A 27 11.37 14.67 15.41
CA ASP A 27 11.59 15.11 14.02
C ASP A 27 12.79 16.04 13.86
N ASN A 28 13.07 16.90 14.84
CA ASN A 28 14.22 17.81 14.83
C ASN A 28 15.57 17.08 14.95
N GLU A 29 15.58 15.89 15.52
CA GLU A 29 16.78 15.08 15.74
C GLU A 29 16.88 13.94 14.72
N GLY A 30 15.80 13.69 13.95
CA GLY A 30 15.72 12.56 13.03
C GLY A 30 15.71 11.23 13.76
N GLU A 31 15.05 11.14 14.91
CA GLU A 31 15.09 9.97 15.80
C GLU A 31 13.69 9.44 16.12
N LEU A 32 13.63 8.13 16.33
CA LEU A 32 12.46 7.40 16.86
C LEU A 32 12.83 6.75 18.17
N GLU A 33 11.92 6.73 19.13
CA GLU A 33 12.04 5.99 20.37
C GLU A 33 11.07 4.80 20.36
N VAL A 34 11.63 3.60 20.51
CA VAL A 34 10.88 2.35 20.61
C VAL A 34 11.26 1.64 21.92
N ARG A 35 10.27 1.36 22.75
CA ARG A 35 10.45 0.57 23.98
C ARG A 35 10.30 -0.91 23.69
N ASP A 36 11.32 -1.70 24.01
CA ASP A 36 11.16 -3.14 24.13
C ASP A 36 10.58 -3.48 25.51
N LYS A 37 9.30 -3.85 25.54
CA LYS A 37 8.59 -4.19 26.77
C LYS A 37 9.11 -5.46 27.45
N ARG A 38 9.74 -6.35 26.67
CA ARG A 38 10.30 -7.61 27.18
C ARG A 38 11.56 -7.35 28.03
N LEU A 39 12.36 -6.37 27.61
CA LEU A 39 13.62 -6.00 28.26
C LEU A 39 13.49 -4.75 29.13
N GLY A 40 12.41 -3.98 29.00
CA GLY A 40 12.24 -2.69 29.69
C GLY A 40 13.16 -1.58 29.18
N VAL A 41 13.75 -1.73 27.99
CA VAL A 41 14.73 -0.81 27.41
C VAL A 41 14.10 0.05 26.34
N VAL A 42 14.47 1.33 26.28
CA VAL A 42 14.11 2.23 25.19
C VAL A 42 15.27 2.30 24.19
N HIS A 43 15.00 1.96 22.95
CA HIS A 43 15.93 2.07 21.84
C HIS A 43 15.70 3.38 21.10
N VAL A 44 16.77 4.13 20.84
CA VAL A 44 16.76 5.28 19.94
C VAL A 44 17.22 4.83 18.58
N ILE A 45 16.37 4.99 17.58
CA ILE A 45 16.59 4.59 16.19
C ILE A 45 16.75 5.87 15.39
N LYS A 46 17.88 6.01 14.68
CA LYS A 46 18.13 7.15 13.81
C LYS A 46 17.42 6.95 12.47
N VAL A 47 16.70 7.97 12.01
CA VAL A 47 16.01 8.01 10.72
C VAL A 47 16.80 8.88 9.75
N HIS A 48 17.36 8.27 8.72
CA HIS A 48 18.14 8.99 7.70
C HIS A 48 17.28 9.56 6.59
N ALA A 49 16.21 8.86 6.20
CA ALA A 49 15.29 9.31 5.17
C ALA A 49 13.92 8.63 5.28
N VAL A 50 12.88 9.30 4.81
CA VAL A 50 11.53 8.76 4.67
C VAL A 50 11.06 9.00 3.24
N PHE A 51 10.83 7.92 2.50
CA PHE A 51 10.24 7.97 1.18
C PHE A 51 8.73 7.80 1.34
N ALA A 52 8.02 8.92 1.32
CA ALA A 52 6.59 8.96 1.59
C ALA A 52 5.80 8.07 0.62
N TYR A 53 4.60 7.65 1.05
CA TYR A 53 3.68 6.95 0.17
C TYR A 53 3.19 7.89 -0.93
N GLU A 54 3.28 7.43 -2.15
CA GLU A 54 2.71 8.07 -3.33
C GLU A 54 1.88 7.06 -4.13
N SER A 55 0.72 7.49 -4.62
CA SER A 55 -0.17 6.63 -5.41
C SER A 55 0.47 6.10 -6.70
N SER A 56 1.41 6.86 -7.28
CA SER A 56 2.22 6.46 -8.44
C SER A 56 3.18 5.32 -8.10
N ARG A 57 3.77 5.36 -6.89
CA ARG A 57 4.76 4.39 -6.41
C ARG A 57 4.12 3.20 -5.70
N LYS A 58 2.93 3.36 -5.10
CA LYS A 58 2.17 2.38 -4.32
C LYS A 58 2.98 1.69 -3.21
N ARG A 59 3.98 2.39 -2.67
CA ARG A 59 4.85 1.95 -1.59
C ARG A 59 5.43 3.13 -0.83
N MET A 60 5.87 2.87 0.38
CA MET A 60 6.68 3.79 1.17
C MET A 60 7.87 3.05 1.77
N SER A 61 8.94 3.79 2.05
CA SER A 61 10.14 3.23 2.67
C SER A 61 10.68 4.15 3.75
N VAL A 62 11.36 3.57 4.72
CA VAL A 62 12.09 4.31 5.76
C VAL A 62 13.50 3.76 5.85
N LEU A 63 14.48 4.66 5.80
CA LEU A 63 15.89 4.35 5.95
C LEU A 63 16.31 4.69 7.39
N VAL A 64 16.69 3.66 8.15
CA VAL A 64 17.00 3.77 9.57
C VAL A 64 18.35 3.17 9.91
N GLU A 65 18.94 3.62 10.99
CA GLU A 65 20.09 3.01 11.62
C GLU A 65 19.71 2.45 12.99
N LEU A 66 19.85 1.13 13.12
CA LEU A 66 19.47 0.41 14.32
C LEU A 66 20.62 0.46 15.37
N PRO A 67 20.29 0.73 16.64
CA PRO A 67 21.27 0.64 17.71
C PRO A 67 21.75 -0.80 17.91
N PRO A 68 22.99 -1.03 18.41
CA PRO A 68 23.57 -2.36 18.51
C PRO A 68 22.72 -3.38 19.27
N ALA A 69 22.04 -2.96 20.34
CA ALA A 69 21.19 -3.84 21.12
C ALA A 69 19.98 -4.35 20.32
N LEU A 70 19.31 -3.47 19.56
CA LEU A 70 18.20 -3.85 18.71
C LEU A 70 18.68 -4.64 17.49
N LEU A 71 19.87 -4.29 16.97
CA LEU A 71 20.47 -5.03 15.86
C LEU A 71 20.75 -6.50 16.23
N ALA A 72 21.24 -6.75 17.44
CA ALA A 72 21.45 -8.12 17.95
C ALA A 72 20.12 -8.90 18.07
N ASP A 73 19.05 -8.26 18.55
CA ASP A 73 17.73 -8.87 18.72
C ASP A 73 17.09 -9.26 17.36
N VAL A 74 17.31 -8.48 16.31
CA VAL A 74 16.78 -8.75 14.97
C VAL A 74 17.70 -9.61 14.09
N GLY A 75 18.65 -10.33 14.69
CA GLY A 75 19.50 -11.31 14.00
C GLY A 75 20.80 -10.76 13.42
N GLY A 76 21.26 -9.59 13.85
CA GLY A 76 22.52 -8.98 13.39
C GLY A 76 22.43 -8.40 11.98
N GLY A 77 23.57 -8.31 11.27
CA GLY A 77 23.69 -7.75 9.93
C GLY A 77 24.11 -6.28 9.92
N ALA A 78 23.84 -5.55 8.83
CA ALA A 78 24.16 -4.14 8.74
C ALA A 78 23.24 -3.29 9.63
N ALA A 79 23.82 -2.26 10.28
CA ALA A 79 23.06 -1.36 11.14
C ALA A 79 22.09 -0.48 10.35
N VAL A 80 22.51 -0.01 9.17
CA VAL A 80 21.64 0.78 8.28
C VAL A 80 20.76 -0.13 7.46
N ARG A 81 19.45 0.11 7.52
CA ARG A 81 18.43 -0.70 6.85
C ARG A 81 17.35 0.16 6.21
N LEU A 82 16.97 -0.22 5.02
CA LEU A 82 15.75 0.26 4.39
C LEU A 82 14.63 -0.73 4.69
N TYR A 83 13.53 -0.25 5.23
CA TYR A 83 12.28 -1.00 5.37
C TYR A 83 11.26 -0.44 4.40
N THR A 84 10.69 -1.31 3.58
CA THR A 84 9.70 -0.96 2.56
C THR A 84 8.40 -1.70 2.82
N LYS A 85 7.28 -0.99 2.73
CA LYS A 85 5.95 -1.59 2.70
C LYS A 85 5.16 -1.07 1.50
N GLY A 86 4.29 -1.89 0.94
CA GLY A 86 3.51 -1.48 -0.21
C GLY A 86 2.63 -2.59 -0.78
N GLN A 87 2.06 -2.27 -1.95
CA GLN A 87 1.23 -3.21 -2.69
C GLN A 87 2.05 -4.42 -3.13
N ASP A 88 1.46 -5.62 -3.03
CA ASP A 88 2.07 -6.90 -3.38
C ASP A 88 2.72 -6.90 -4.76
N SER A 89 1.97 -6.54 -5.80
CA SER A 89 2.44 -6.51 -7.18
C SER A 89 3.65 -5.60 -7.42
N ILE A 90 3.87 -4.61 -6.56
CA ILE A 90 5.01 -3.69 -6.66
C ILE A 90 6.19 -4.22 -5.84
N VAL A 91 5.98 -4.54 -4.56
CA VAL A 91 7.08 -4.93 -3.66
C VAL A 91 7.72 -6.25 -4.08
N LEU A 92 6.93 -7.22 -4.58
CA LEU A 92 7.45 -8.50 -5.03
C LEU A 92 8.38 -8.38 -6.26
N GLN A 93 8.20 -7.38 -7.11
CA GLN A 93 9.09 -7.12 -8.25
C GLN A 93 10.44 -6.50 -7.84
N LEU A 94 10.53 -5.92 -6.64
CA LEU A 94 11.73 -5.27 -6.12
C LEU A 94 12.63 -6.23 -5.31
N LEU A 95 12.24 -7.49 -5.19
CA LEU A 95 12.99 -8.47 -4.42
C LEU A 95 14.30 -8.85 -5.12
N ARG A 96 15.33 -9.09 -4.32
CA ARG A 96 16.60 -9.65 -4.79
C ARG A 96 16.35 -11.02 -5.43
N GLY A 97 16.88 -11.23 -6.63
CA GLY A 97 16.67 -12.49 -7.33
C GLY A 97 15.20 -12.75 -7.70
N ALA A 98 14.40 -11.73 -7.96
CA ALA A 98 12.98 -11.85 -8.30
C ALA A 98 12.72 -12.84 -9.47
N ASN A 99 13.72 -13.04 -10.35
CA ASN A 99 13.67 -14.00 -11.45
C ASN A 99 14.16 -15.42 -11.07
N GLU A 100 14.66 -15.61 -9.85
CA GLU A 100 15.10 -16.92 -9.38
C GLU A 100 13.91 -17.82 -9.02
N VAL A 101 14.00 -19.12 -9.34
CA VAL A 101 12.90 -20.08 -9.12
C VAL A 101 12.45 -20.12 -7.66
N SER A 102 13.39 -20.06 -6.71
CA SER A 102 13.11 -20.07 -5.28
C SER A 102 12.33 -18.84 -4.82
N VAL A 103 12.70 -17.66 -5.29
CA VAL A 103 12.04 -16.39 -4.97
C VAL A 103 10.68 -16.33 -5.65
N GLN A 104 10.57 -16.78 -6.89
CA GLN A 104 9.29 -16.87 -7.60
C GLN A 104 8.31 -17.82 -6.90
N ALA A 105 8.79 -19.00 -6.44
CA ALA A 105 7.96 -19.93 -5.71
C ALA A 105 7.44 -19.35 -4.39
N ALA A 106 8.30 -18.64 -3.63
CA ALA A 106 7.91 -17.95 -2.40
C ALA A 106 6.91 -16.81 -2.68
N SER A 107 7.16 -16.02 -3.71
CA SER A 107 6.29 -14.92 -4.13
C SER A 107 4.93 -15.42 -4.61
N SER A 108 4.88 -16.50 -5.39
CA SER A 108 3.64 -17.12 -5.85
C SER A 108 2.81 -17.67 -4.69
N LYS A 109 3.45 -18.36 -3.73
CA LYS A 109 2.77 -18.86 -2.53
C LYS A 109 2.19 -17.71 -1.70
N LEU A 110 2.94 -16.63 -1.54
CA LEU A 110 2.46 -15.43 -0.84
C LEU A 110 1.31 -14.79 -1.61
N SER A 111 1.42 -14.61 -2.93
CA SER A 111 0.37 -14.01 -3.77
C SER A 111 -0.94 -14.81 -3.71
N THR A 112 -0.87 -16.13 -3.69
CA THR A 112 -2.05 -16.99 -3.50
C THR A 112 -2.72 -16.68 -2.15
N ARG A 113 -1.93 -16.63 -1.07
CA ARG A 113 -2.47 -16.32 0.25
C ARG A 113 -3.05 -14.90 0.34
N LEU A 114 -2.39 -13.92 -0.29
CA LEU A 114 -2.90 -12.55 -0.35
C LEU A 114 -4.22 -12.46 -1.15
N GLY A 115 -4.36 -13.30 -2.19
CA GLY A 115 -5.62 -13.48 -2.92
C GLY A 115 -6.74 -14.00 -2.02
N GLU A 116 -6.50 -15.09 -1.29
CA GLU A 116 -7.45 -15.66 -0.32
C GLU A 116 -7.89 -14.63 0.73
N TRP A 117 -6.96 -13.84 1.25
CA TRP A 117 -7.28 -12.78 2.21
C TRP A 117 -8.08 -11.63 1.59
N ALA A 118 -7.80 -11.28 0.33
CA ALA A 118 -8.58 -10.26 -0.38
C ALA A 118 -10.02 -10.74 -0.67
N GLU A 119 -10.25 -12.04 -0.91
CA GLU A 119 -11.58 -12.61 -1.09
C GLU A 119 -12.48 -12.44 0.14
N ILE A 120 -11.89 -12.42 1.33
CA ILE A 120 -12.61 -12.15 2.59
C ILE A 120 -12.49 -10.69 3.05
N ALA A 121 -12.24 -9.78 2.10
CA ALA A 121 -12.18 -8.33 2.28
C ALA A 121 -11.09 -7.83 3.24
N LEU A 122 -10.00 -8.60 3.47
CA LEU A 122 -8.87 -8.10 4.24
C LEU A 122 -7.99 -7.18 3.39
N ARG A 123 -7.55 -6.08 3.97
CA ARG A 123 -6.57 -5.18 3.39
C ARG A 123 -5.17 -5.75 3.58
N THR A 124 -4.47 -6.00 2.49
CA THR A 124 -3.17 -6.66 2.51
C THR A 124 -2.03 -5.69 2.24
N MET A 125 -0.90 -5.89 2.92
CA MET A 125 0.33 -5.11 2.76
C MET A 125 1.53 -6.03 2.81
N VAL A 126 2.48 -5.88 1.88
CA VAL A 126 3.74 -6.64 1.85
C VAL A 126 4.85 -5.80 2.43
N PHE A 127 5.72 -6.44 3.22
CA PHE A 127 6.88 -5.86 3.88
C PHE A 127 8.17 -6.50 3.37
N ALA A 128 9.14 -5.67 3.07
CA ALA A 128 10.47 -6.09 2.67
C ALA A 128 11.54 -5.19 3.30
N LYS A 129 12.78 -5.64 3.34
CA LYS A 129 13.93 -4.87 3.84
C LYS A 129 15.13 -5.00 2.91
N ARG A 130 16.03 -4.03 3.00
CA ARG A 130 17.39 -4.11 2.46
C ARG A 130 18.38 -3.69 3.52
N GLU A 131 19.42 -4.47 3.71
CA GLU A 131 20.54 -4.13 4.57
C GLU A 131 21.61 -3.44 3.74
N LEU A 132 22.11 -2.32 4.23
CA LEU A 132 23.09 -1.49 3.52
C LEU A 132 24.43 -1.55 4.22
N PRO A 133 25.47 -2.12 3.58
CA PRO A 133 26.84 -1.96 4.04
C PRO A 133 27.21 -0.48 4.18
N PRO A 134 28.10 -0.11 5.13
CA PRO A 134 28.44 1.29 5.37
C PRO A 134 28.95 2.04 4.13
N ASP A 135 29.79 1.41 3.32
CA ASP A 135 30.34 1.97 2.09
C ASP A 135 29.25 2.25 1.05
N VAL A 136 28.27 1.36 0.92
CA VAL A 136 27.11 1.53 0.03
C VAL A 136 26.21 2.66 0.52
N PHE A 137 25.93 2.68 1.82
CA PHE A 137 25.13 3.74 2.42
C PHE A 137 25.79 5.11 2.28
N ASP A 138 27.06 5.26 2.63
CA ASP A 138 27.77 6.53 2.57
C ASP A 138 27.83 7.10 1.14
N ALA A 139 28.15 6.24 0.17
CA ALA A 139 28.20 6.64 -1.24
C ALA A 139 26.83 7.09 -1.79
N TRP A 140 25.75 6.44 -1.35
CA TRP A 140 24.39 6.80 -1.73
C TRP A 140 23.94 8.07 -1.00
N TYR A 141 24.16 8.15 0.31
CA TYR A 141 23.67 9.23 1.17
C TYR A 141 24.23 10.59 0.77
N VAL A 142 25.50 10.66 0.39
CA VAL A 142 26.11 11.90 -0.12
C VAL A 142 25.38 12.43 -1.36
N LYS A 143 24.97 11.55 -2.26
CA LYS A 143 24.23 11.95 -3.46
C LYS A 143 22.80 12.38 -3.10
N TYR A 144 22.17 11.64 -2.20
CA TYR A 144 20.79 11.89 -1.78
C TYR A 144 20.64 13.20 -1.01
N ASP A 145 21.52 13.45 -0.02
CA ASP A 145 21.55 14.70 0.74
C ASP A 145 21.79 15.92 -0.16
N LYS A 146 22.68 15.78 -1.15
CA LYS A 146 22.89 16.83 -2.16
C LYS A 146 21.63 17.09 -2.99
N ALA A 147 20.93 16.05 -3.43
CA ALA A 147 19.73 16.19 -4.23
C ALA A 147 18.57 16.79 -3.41
N GLU A 148 18.40 16.40 -2.13
CA GLU A 148 17.39 16.97 -1.25
C GLU A 148 17.64 18.44 -0.89
N ARG A 149 18.90 18.90 -0.90
CA ARG A 149 19.25 20.30 -0.65
C ARG A 149 19.21 21.16 -1.91
N ASP A 150 19.09 20.57 -3.10
CA ASP A 150 19.01 21.31 -4.37
C ASP A 150 17.58 21.82 -4.60
N PRO A 151 17.34 23.16 -4.57
CA PRO A 151 16.02 23.72 -4.81
C PRO A 151 15.41 23.34 -6.17
N ALA A 152 16.26 23.13 -7.20
CA ALA A 152 15.78 22.74 -8.51
C ALA A 152 15.25 21.29 -8.50
N GLN A 153 15.92 20.38 -7.81
CA GLN A 153 15.47 18.99 -7.65
C GLN A 153 14.19 18.91 -6.80
N LEU A 154 14.11 19.66 -5.71
CA LEU A 154 12.91 19.76 -4.87
C LEU A 154 11.71 20.31 -5.65
N MET A 155 11.92 21.33 -6.51
CA MET A 155 10.83 21.87 -7.31
C MET A 155 10.32 20.88 -8.35
N LYS A 156 11.21 20.16 -9.02
CA LYS A 156 10.85 19.07 -9.95
C LYS A 156 10.09 17.97 -9.23
N HIS A 157 10.56 17.52 -8.07
CA HIS A 157 9.90 16.49 -7.27
C HIS A 157 8.47 16.90 -6.89
N ARG A 158 8.25 18.14 -6.42
CA ARG A 158 6.91 18.67 -6.08
C ARG A 158 5.96 18.76 -7.28
N ARG A 159 6.51 18.91 -8.50
CA ARG A 159 5.73 18.96 -9.74
C ARG A 159 5.49 17.58 -10.38
N GLY A 160 6.05 16.52 -9.80
CA GLY A 160 6.00 15.18 -10.40
C GLY A 160 6.84 15.07 -11.68
N GLU A 161 7.82 15.98 -11.87
CA GLU A 161 8.75 15.94 -12.99
C GLU A 161 9.93 14.99 -12.67
N PRO A 162 10.59 14.36 -13.67
CA PRO A 162 11.76 13.53 -13.45
C PRO A 162 12.85 14.28 -12.67
N ASN A 163 13.28 13.71 -11.56
CA ASN A 163 14.23 14.33 -10.63
C ASN A 163 15.23 13.30 -10.07
N ASP A 164 16.32 13.77 -9.50
CA ASP A 164 17.37 12.89 -8.97
C ASP A 164 17.00 12.31 -7.60
N ILE A 165 16.11 12.95 -6.85
CA ILE A 165 15.62 12.43 -5.56
C ILE A 165 14.91 11.10 -5.80
N GLU A 166 13.92 11.05 -6.69
CA GLU A 166 13.19 9.81 -7.03
C GLU A 166 14.09 8.73 -7.62
N LYS A 167 15.03 9.10 -8.48
CA LYS A 167 15.99 8.12 -9.05
C LYS A 167 16.80 7.44 -7.95
N LEU A 168 17.30 8.22 -6.99
CA LEU A 168 18.06 7.68 -5.86
C LEU A 168 17.19 6.85 -4.90
N GLN A 169 15.93 7.22 -4.70
CA GLN A 169 14.97 6.40 -3.95
C GLN A 169 14.74 5.05 -4.62
N VAL A 170 14.48 5.03 -5.93
CA VAL A 170 14.28 3.80 -6.72
C VAL A 170 15.53 2.92 -6.70
N GLU A 171 16.73 3.50 -6.80
CA GLU A 171 18.01 2.76 -6.69
C GLU A 171 18.12 2.03 -5.35
N LEU A 172 17.70 2.66 -4.26
CA LEU A 172 17.77 2.08 -2.94
C LEU A 172 16.69 1.02 -2.70
N GLU A 173 15.51 1.22 -3.26
CA GLU A 173 14.36 0.31 -3.17
C GLU A 173 14.45 -0.93 -4.07
N ALA A 174 15.60 -1.22 -4.62
CA ALA A 174 15.90 -2.46 -5.34
C ALA A 174 16.57 -3.50 -4.43
N GLU A 175 16.64 -4.75 -4.87
CA GLU A 175 17.33 -5.84 -4.16
C GLU A 175 16.80 -6.06 -2.73
N LEU A 176 15.48 -5.96 -2.55
CA LEU A 176 14.84 -6.15 -1.25
C LEU A 176 14.77 -7.62 -0.86
N THR A 177 14.75 -7.88 0.44
CA THR A 177 14.48 -9.21 1.02
C THR A 177 13.09 -9.21 1.63
N LEU A 178 12.24 -10.14 1.20
CA LEU A 178 10.88 -10.31 1.71
C LEU A 178 10.89 -10.58 3.22
N GLN A 179 10.07 -9.86 3.97
CA GLN A 179 9.85 -10.08 5.39
C GLN A 179 8.53 -10.81 5.65
N GLY A 180 7.52 -10.53 4.87
CA GLY A 180 6.19 -11.13 4.99
C GLY A 180 5.09 -10.17 4.54
N ALA A 181 3.88 -10.48 4.96
CA ALA A 181 2.72 -9.65 4.68
C ALA A 181 1.80 -9.58 5.90
N THR A 182 0.99 -8.54 5.93
CA THR A 182 -0.11 -8.38 6.90
C THR A 182 -1.44 -8.40 6.18
N ALA A 183 -2.47 -8.79 6.93
CA ALA A 183 -3.85 -8.68 6.53
C ALA A 183 -4.61 -7.98 7.67
N ILE A 184 -5.32 -6.90 7.35
CA ILE A 184 -6.04 -6.07 8.31
C ILE A 184 -7.51 -6.13 7.97
N GLU A 185 -8.35 -6.40 8.99
CA GLU A 185 -9.79 -6.31 8.84
C GLU A 185 -10.20 -4.82 8.84
N ASP A 186 -10.85 -4.39 7.76
CA ASP A 186 -11.41 -3.04 7.66
C ASP A 186 -12.81 -3.06 8.29
N LYS A 187 -12.89 -2.68 9.56
CA LYS A 187 -14.17 -2.64 10.27
C LYS A 187 -14.95 -1.42 9.82
N LEU A 188 -16.20 -1.66 9.39
CA LEU A 188 -17.15 -0.58 9.17
C LEU A 188 -17.42 0.16 10.48
N GLN A 189 -17.61 1.46 10.39
CA GLN A 189 -18.08 2.25 11.51
C GLN A 189 -19.49 1.79 11.91
N ASP A 190 -19.74 1.72 13.22
CA ASP A 190 -21.03 1.33 13.75
C ASP A 190 -22.15 2.22 13.22
N GLY A 191 -23.24 1.61 12.79
CA GLY A 191 -24.42 2.30 12.25
C GLY A 191 -24.35 2.64 10.75
N VAL A 192 -23.19 2.46 10.08
CA VAL A 192 -23.07 2.77 8.64
C VAL A 192 -23.99 1.90 7.78
N PRO A 193 -24.10 0.58 7.94
CA PRO A 193 -24.98 -0.24 7.12
C PRO A 193 -26.46 0.14 7.28
N GLU A 194 -26.88 0.49 8.48
CA GLU A 194 -28.26 0.89 8.80
C GLU A 194 -28.59 2.24 8.15
N ILE A 195 -27.72 3.24 8.29
CA ILE A 195 -27.89 4.56 7.69
C ILE A 195 -27.94 4.45 6.17
N LEU A 196 -27.07 3.68 5.54
CA LEU A 196 -27.05 3.48 4.10
C LEU A 196 -28.32 2.77 3.60
N ALA A 197 -28.84 1.80 4.38
CA ALA A 197 -30.11 1.16 4.07
C ALA A 197 -31.29 2.16 4.15
N ASP A 198 -31.29 3.07 5.10
CA ASP A 198 -32.35 4.09 5.25
C ASP A 198 -32.25 5.15 4.15
N LEU A 199 -31.06 5.59 3.77
CA LEU A 199 -30.86 6.48 2.62
C LEU A 199 -31.37 5.85 1.33
N ARG A 200 -31.15 4.55 1.15
CA ARG A 200 -31.66 3.81 -0.01
C ARG A 200 -33.19 3.71 -0.01
N LYS A 201 -33.84 3.46 1.14
CA LYS A 201 -35.29 3.50 1.28
C LYS A 201 -35.85 4.88 0.93
N ALA A 202 -35.11 5.95 1.26
CA ALA A 202 -35.42 7.32 0.88
C ALA A 202 -35.13 7.63 -0.61
N GLN A 203 -34.78 6.61 -1.43
CA GLN A 203 -34.46 6.73 -2.84
C GLN A 203 -33.25 7.63 -3.15
N ILE A 204 -32.37 7.81 -2.20
CA ILE A 204 -31.10 8.51 -2.41
C ILE A 204 -30.14 7.55 -3.11
N LYS A 205 -29.55 7.98 -4.23
CA LYS A 205 -28.55 7.21 -4.96
C LYS A 205 -27.24 7.25 -4.20
N LEU A 206 -26.68 6.07 -3.93
CA LEU A 206 -25.40 5.90 -3.23
C LEU A 206 -24.31 5.51 -4.21
N TRP A 207 -23.14 6.08 -4.03
CA TRP A 207 -21.94 5.79 -4.80
C TRP A 207 -20.81 5.46 -3.84
N MET A 208 -20.04 4.43 -4.17
CA MET A 208 -18.81 4.10 -3.45
C MET A 208 -17.62 4.40 -4.36
N LEU A 209 -16.72 5.27 -3.90
CA LEU A 209 -15.46 5.60 -4.57
C LEU A 209 -14.33 5.02 -3.74
N THR A 210 -13.53 4.14 -4.34
CA THR A 210 -12.43 3.47 -3.66
C THR A 210 -11.27 3.22 -4.61
N GLY A 211 -10.05 3.19 -4.08
CA GLY A 211 -8.85 2.73 -4.77
C GLY A 211 -8.56 1.24 -4.56
N ASP A 212 -9.43 0.51 -3.85
CA ASP A 212 -9.24 -0.91 -3.55
C ASP A 212 -9.45 -1.80 -4.78
N LYS A 213 -9.02 -3.06 -4.68
CA LYS A 213 -9.28 -4.07 -5.71
C LYS A 213 -10.79 -4.31 -5.85
N VAL A 214 -11.26 -4.63 -7.07
CA VAL A 214 -12.68 -4.84 -7.39
C VAL A 214 -13.36 -5.82 -6.42
N GLY A 215 -12.74 -6.95 -6.10
CA GLY A 215 -13.27 -7.94 -5.15
C GLY A 215 -13.47 -7.36 -3.76
N THR A 216 -12.50 -6.61 -3.23
CA THR A 216 -12.62 -5.93 -1.93
C THR A 216 -13.73 -4.89 -1.95
N ALA A 217 -13.80 -4.08 -3.01
CA ALA A 217 -14.85 -3.07 -3.19
C ALA A 217 -16.25 -3.70 -3.19
N LYS A 218 -16.45 -4.81 -3.91
CA LYS A 218 -17.73 -5.56 -3.92
C LYS A 218 -18.12 -6.05 -2.53
N ASN A 219 -17.18 -6.66 -1.80
CA ASN A 219 -17.44 -7.18 -0.46
C ASN A 219 -17.81 -6.06 0.52
N ILE A 220 -17.12 -4.93 0.48
CA ILE A 220 -17.46 -3.76 1.30
C ILE A 220 -18.83 -3.21 0.91
N ALA A 221 -19.14 -3.11 -0.40
CA ALA A 221 -20.44 -2.63 -0.86
C ALA A 221 -21.60 -3.53 -0.40
N MET A 222 -21.40 -4.86 -0.37
CA MET A 222 -22.36 -5.81 0.18
C MET A 222 -22.49 -5.64 1.69
N ALA A 223 -21.38 -5.57 2.42
CA ALA A 223 -21.36 -5.40 3.87
C ALA A 223 -22.01 -4.09 4.31
N CYS A 224 -21.91 -3.04 3.51
CA CYS A 224 -22.54 -1.73 3.74
C CYS A 224 -24.01 -1.64 3.27
N ASN A 225 -24.60 -2.70 2.74
CA ASN A 225 -25.93 -2.68 2.13
C ASN A 225 -26.08 -1.72 0.92
N ILE A 226 -24.98 -1.29 0.32
CA ILE A 226 -25.02 -0.54 -0.95
C ILE A 226 -25.41 -1.48 -2.09
N LEU A 227 -24.83 -2.68 -2.09
CA LEU A 227 -25.09 -3.72 -3.07
C LEU A 227 -25.83 -4.89 -2.39
N PRO A 228 -27.03 -5.26 -2.85
CA PRO A 228 -27.70 -6.47 -2.36
C PRO A 228 -26.90 -7.72 -2.66
N THR A 229 -26.97 -8.73 -1.78
CA THR A 229 -26.24 -10.00 -1.95
C THR A 229 -26.68 -10.81 -3.18
N ASN A 230 -27.87 -10.54 -3.69
CA ASN A 230 -28.44 -11.15 -4.89
C ASN A 230 -28.52 -10.18 -6.10
N ALA A 231 -27.73 -9.12 -6.08
CA ALA A 231 -27.72 -8.17 -7.20
C ALA A 231 -26.95 -8.75 -8.39
N ASP A 232 -27.52 -8.59 -9.57
CA ASP A 232 -26.76 -8.75 -10.81
C ASP A 232 -25.77 -7.60 -10.94
N VAL A 233 -24.48 -7.93 -10.96
CA VAL A 233 -23.39 -6.96 -10.98
C VAL A 233 -22.75 -6.94 -12.35
N LEU A 234 -22.85 -5.80 -13.03
CA LEU A 234 -22.13 -5.55 -14.25
C LEU A 234 -20.72 -5.02 -13.92
N GLU A 235 -19.69 -5.76 -14.31
CA GLU A 235 -18.30 -5.36 -14.14
C GLU A 235 -17.74 -4.76 -15.43
N LEU A 236 -17.35 -3.49 -15.35
CA LEU A 236 -16.67 -2.79 -16.43
C LEU A 236 -15.20 -2.61 -16.05
N THR A 237 -14.33 -3.43 -16.61
CA THR A 237 -12.89 -3.39 -16.37
C THR A 237 -12.14 -3.05 -17.64
N THR A 238 -10.89 -2.60 -17.50
CA THR A 238 -9.99 -2.35 -18.63
C THR A 238 -9.64 -3.64 -19.40
N GLU A 239 -9.77 -4.79 -18.78
CA GLU A 239 -9.60 -6.09 -19.42
C GLU A 239 -10.78 -6.42 -20.34
N THR A 240 -11.99 -6.16 -19.85
CA THR A 240 -13.24 -6.40 -20.62
C THR A 240 -13.49 -5.28 -21.64
N TYR A 241 -13.13 -4.05 -21.29
CA TYR A 241 -13.33 -2.86 -22.10
C TYR A 241 -12.05 -2.01 -22.13
N PRO A 242 -11.09 -2.31 -23.01
CA PRO A 242 -9.77 -1.66 -23.06
C PRO A 242 -9.85 -0.13 -23.24
N VAL A 243 -10.90 0.38 -23.87
CA VAL A 243 -11.14 1.83 -24.04
C VAL A 243 -11.20 2.59 -22.71
N LEU A 244 -11.53 1.92 -21.60
CA LEU A 244 -11.57 2.52 -20.26
C LEU A 244 -10.17 2.74 -19.65
N GLY A 245 -9.12 2.17 -20.24
CA GLY A 245 -7.73 2.30 -19.76
C GLY A 245 -7.04 3.60 -20.16
N ASP A 246 -7.53 4.30 -21.17
CA ASP A 246 -6.96 5.57 -21.64
C ASP A 246 -7.81 6.77 -21.18
N VAL A 247 -7.50 7.26 -19.98
CA VAL A 247 -8.22 8.39 -19.36
C VAL A 247 -8.13 9.67 -20.22
N SER A 248 -7.06 9.82 -21.02
CA SER A 248 -6.86 10.98 -21.88
C SER A 248 -7.73 10.94 -23.15
N ALA A 249 -8.12 9.74 -23.58
CA ALA A 249 -8.94 9.49 -24.76
C ALA A 249 -10.44 9.33 -24.45
N ILE A 250 -10.83 9.20 -23.17
CA ILE A 250 -12.21 8.98 -22.78
C ILE A 250 -13.07 10.24 -23.04
N LYS A 251 -13.74 10.26 -24.17
CA LYS A 251 -14.86 11.18 -24.37
C LYS A 251 -16.09 10.63 -23.64
N MET A 252 -16.78 11.48 -22.89
CA MET A 252 -17.96 11.09 -22.10
C MET A 252 -18.97 10.26 -22.92
N GLY A 253 -19.12 10.55 -24.21
CA GLY A 253 -20.00 9.81 -25.12
C GLY A 253 -19.53 8.38 -25.44
N GLU A 254 -18.26 8.09 -25.34
CA GLU A 254 -17.73 6.72 -25.54
C GLU A 254 -17.96 5.85 -24.31
N VAL A 255 -17.77 6.43 -23.11
CA VAL A 255 -18.12 5.75 -21.85
C VAL A 255 -19.62 5.43 -21.83
N GLN A 256 -20.48 6.36 -22.19
CA GLN A 256 -21.93 6.11 -22.28
C GLN A 256 -22.27 4.98 -23.24
N LYS A 257 -21.67 4.95 -24.43
CA LYS A 257 -21.88 3.87 -25.40
C LYS A 257 -21.41 2.53 -24.86
N THR A 258 -20.25 2.48 -24.21
CA THR A 258 -19.69 1.27 -23.60
C THR A 258 -20.59 0.75 -22.50
N VAL A 259 -21.11 1.64 -21.64
CA VAL A 259 -22.04 1.26 -20.56
C VAL A 259 -23.36 0.75 -21.15
N HIS A 260 -23.95 1.41 -22.16
CA HIS A 260 -25.16 0.94 -22.82
C HIS A 260 -24.95 -0.41 -23.48
N HIS A 261 -23.88 -0.59 -24.23
CA HIS A 261 -23.58 -1.87 -24.88
C HIS A 261 -23.41 -3.01 -23.87
N ALA A 262 -22.70 -2.77 -22.77
CA ALA A 262 -22.55 -3.75 -21.70
C ALA A 262 -23.88 -4.05 -20.97
N MET A 263 -24.77 -3.07 -20.84
CA MET A 263 -26.12 -3.28 -20.30
C MET A 263 -26.99 -4.08 -21.27
N ASP A 264 -26.91 -3.82 -22.56
CA ASP A 264 -27.64 -4.57 -23.59
C ASP A 264 -27.19 -6.03 -23.67
N ASP A 265 -25.87 -6.27 -23.55
CA ASP A 265 -25.32 -7.63 -23.53
C ASP A 265 -25.69 -8.42 -22.27
N ALA A 266 -25.91 -7.73 -21.14
CA ALA A 266 -26.28 -8.34 -19.86
C ALA A 266 -27.79 -8.61 -19.72
N LEU A 267 -28.63 -8.04 -20.58
CA LEU A 267 -30.07 -8.27 -20.56
C LEU A 267 -30.44 -9.61 -21.23
N PRO A 268 -31.28 -10.46 -20.60
CA PRO A 268 -31.73 -11.70 -21.22
C PRO A 268 -32.48 -11.38 -22.53
N ALA A 269 -32.33 -12.26 -23.51
CA ALA A 269 -32.89 -12.08 -24.88
C ALA A 269 -34.38 -11.78 -24.91
N GLU A 270 -35.12 -12.16 -23.87
CA GLU A 270 -36.56 -11.88 -23.73
C GLU A 270 -36.88 -10.42 -23.39
N ALA A 271 -35.92 -9.66 -22.85
CA ALA A 271 -36.09 -8.24 -22.52
C ALA A 271 -35.68 -7.30 -23.64
N GLN A 272 -35.06 -7.82 -24.71
CA GLN A 272 -34.62 -7.04 -25.88
C GLN A 272 -35.72 -6.89 -26.97
N ALA A 273 -36.87 -7.56 -26.80
CA ALA A 273 -37.95 -7.62 -27.80
C ALA A 273 -39.21 -6.79 -27.44
N GLY A 274 -39.09 -5.88 -26.45
CA GLY A 274 -40.22 -5.06 -25.96
C GLY A 274 -40.12 -3.57 -26.29
#